data_34fa5afb2f9207876a9817ff122597b6
#
_entry.id   34fa5afb2f9207876a9817ff122597b6
#
_cell.length_a   1.000
_cell.length_b   1.000
_cell.length_c   1.000
_cell.angle_alpha   90.00
_cell.angle_beta   90.00
_cell.angle_gamma   90.00
#
_symmetry.space_group_name_H-M   'P 1'
#
loop_
_entity.id
_entity.type
_entity.pdbx_description
1 polymer ?
#
loop_
_entity_poly.entity_id
_entity_poly.type
_entity_poly.pdbx_seq_one_letter_code
_entity_poly.pdbx_strand_id
1 'polypeptide(L)'
;SGSCMVNINCEEGEAWQTEKNGVCQMTLPIGNYIYICSGALVNNTAEDLKPYILSAFHCIDLDIPVTEKNLNKYTFYFHFEHTGCENNSSIASYRTITGCKKIAGIPLDGGSDGLLLLLNQTIPEHYNAYYNGWDRSNTAAQSGVGIHHPSGDYMKISTFNKVARTSTWYGID
;
A
#
# COMPACT_ATOMS: atom_id res chain seq x y z
N SER A 1 13.05 9.89 5.41
CA SER A 1 12.43 10.31 4.13
C SER A 1 13.21 11.46 3.52
N GLY A 2 13.27 11.52 2.19
CA GLY A 2 13.89 12.63 1.49
C GLY A 2 13.04 13.91 1.62
N SER A 3 13.70 15.07 1.60
CA SER A 3 13.03 16.39 1.64
C SER A 3 12.06 16.66 0.47
N CYS A 4 12.08 15.80 -0.55
CA CYS A 4 11.21 15.89 -1.72
C CYS A 4 9.92 15.06 -1.60
N MET A 5 9.70 14.36 -0.49
CA MET A 5 8.51 13.53 -0.29
C MET A 5 7.40 14.35 0.38
N VAL A 6 6.30 14.53 -0.33
CA VAL A 6 5.16 15.35 0.07
C VAL A 6 4.24 14.57 1.00
N ASN A 7 3.88 15.14 2.15
CA ASN A 7 2.90 14.53 3.05
C ASN A 7 1.51 14.51 2.40
N ILE A 8 0.73 13.45 2.69
CA ILE A 8 -0.63 13.29 2.14
C ILE A 8 -1.57 14.45 2.52
N ASN A 9 -1.29 15.17 3.60
CA ASN A 9 -2.09 16.30 4.06
C ASN A 9 -1.54 17.68 3.60
N CYS A 10 -0.70 17.69 2.56
CA CYS A 10 -0.36 18.88 1.78
C CYS A 10 -1.41 19.14 0.68
N GLU A 11 -1.28 20.25 -0.04
CA GLU A 11 -2.18 20.67 -1.13
C GLU A 11 -2.39 19.57 -2.17
N GLU A 12 -1.34 18.84 -2.53
CA GLU A 12 -1.39 17.73 -3.49
C GLU A 12 -2.31 16.59 -3.06
N GLY A 13 -2.53 16.45 -1.77
CA GLY A 13 -3.38 15.42 -1.18
C GLY A 13 -4.82 15.84 -0.91
N GLU A 14 -5.20 17.12 -1.07
CA GLU A 14 -6.53 17.64 -0.69
C GLU A 14 -7.67 16.90 -1.40
N ALA A 15 -7.50 16.58 -2.68
CA ALA A 15 -8.51 15.86 -3.47
C ALA A 15 -8.57 14.36 -3.19
N TRP A 16 -7.66 13.81 -2.37
CA TRP A 16 -7.44 12.36 -2.19
C TRP A 16 -7.68 11.88 -0.75
N GLN A 17 -8.42 12.67 0.02
CA GLN A 17 -8.65 12.39 1.45
C GLN A 17 -9.56 11.17 1.69
N THR A 18 -10.31 10.73 0.69
CA THR A 18 -11.11 9.50 0.74
C THR A 18 -10.24 8.29 0.40
N GLU A 19 -9.53 8.32 -0.72
CA GLU A 19 -8.73 7.21 -1.25
C GLU A 19 -7.57 6.85 -0.32
N LYS A 20 -6.96 7.83 0.35
CA LYS A 20 -5.90 7.59 1.33
C LYS A 20 -6.31 6.64 2.45
N ASN A 21 -7.60 6.61 2.82
CA ASN A 21 -8.11 5.76 3.88
C ASN A 21 -8.08 4.27 3.49
N GLY A 22 -7.83 3.95 2.24
CA GLY A 22 -7.58 2.59 1.77
C GLY A 22 -6.10 2.22 1.71
N VAL A 23 -5.18 3.15 2.00
CA VAL A 23 -3.75 2.87 1.96
C VAL A 23 -3.23 2.52 3.35
N CYS A 24 -2.37 1.52 3.44
CA CYS A 24 -1.76 1.09 4.69
C CYS A 24 -0.25 0.88 4.54
N GLN A 25 0.47 1.14 5.63
CA GLN A 25 1.81 0.63 5.80
C GLN A 25 1.72 -0.84 6.25
N MET A 26 2.61 -1.67 5.75
CA MET A 26 2.72 -3.07 6.12
C MET A 26 4.05 -3.31 6.83
N THR A 27 4.04 -3.93 8.01
CA THR A 27 5.24 -4.45 8.67
C THR A 27 5.25 -5.97 8.61
N LEU A 28 6.35 -6.53 8.16
CA LEU A 28 6.51 -7.91 7.74
C LEU A 28 7.66 -8.55 8.54
N PRO A 29 7.42 -9.07 9.75
CA PRO A 29 8.47 -9.72 10.56
C PRO A 29 8.81 -11.09 9.96
N ILE A 30 10.03 -11.22 9.42
CA ILE A 30 10.53 -12.42 8.76
C ILE A 30 11.96 -12.71 9.27
N GLY A 31 12.16 -13.84 9.91
CA GLY A 31 13.42 -14.16 10.58
C GLY A 31 13.72 -13.13 11.68
N ASN A 32 14.89 -12.51 11.62
CA ASN A 32 15.33 -11.45 12.54
C ASN A 32 15.13 -10.03 12.00
N TYR A 33 14.42 -9.90 10.87
CA TYR A 33 14.22 -8.63 10.19
C TYR A 33 12.75 -8.22 10.19
N ILE A 34 12.52 -6.92 10.09
CA ILE A 34 11.21 -6.34 9.81
C ILE A 34 11.32 -5.63 8.47
N TYR A 35 10.60 -6.14 7.47
CA TYR A 35 10.46 -5.48 6.18
C TYR A 35 9.24 -4.56 6.22
N ILE A 36 9.26 -3.52 5.40
CA ILE A 36 8.20 -2.53 5.35
C ILE A 36 7.77 -2.35 3.90
N CYS A 37 6.47 -2.41 3.67
CA CYS A 37 5.86 -2.19 2.37
C CYS A 37 4.62 -1.30 2.48
N SER A 38 4.10 -0.87 1.35
CA SER A 38 2.79 -0.23 1.24
C SER A 38 1.77 -1.21 0.69
N GLY A 39 0.53 -1.08 1.11
CA GLY A 39 -0.60 -1.83 0.56
C GLY A 39 -1.81 -0.94 0.34
N ALA A 40 -2.66 -1.32 -0.59
CA ALA A 40 -3.92 -0.65 -0.86
C ALA A 40 -5.09 -1.63 -0.66
N LEU A 41 -6.03 -1.26 0.19
CA LEU A 41 -7.30 -1.95 0.36
C LEU A 41 -8.11 -1.78 -0.93
N VAL A 42 -8.53 -2.89 -1.52
CA VAL A 42 -9.23 -2.88 -2.80
C VAL A 42 -10.59 -3.60 -2.70
N ASN A 43 -11.55 -3.07 -3.43
CA ASN A 43 -12.86 -3.68 -3.58
C ASN A 43 -12.79 -4.90 -4.53
N ASN A 44 -13.87 -5.66 -4.58
CA ASN A 44 -14.04 -6.76 -5.52
C ASN A 44 -15.38 -6.64 -6.26
N THR A 45 -15.59 -7.47 -7.28
CA THR A 45 -16.82 -7.43 -8.08
C THR A 45 -18.09 -7.82 -7.35
N ALA A 46 -17.99 -8.43 -6.16
CA ALA A 46 -19.14 -8.78 -5.32
C ALA A 46 -19.49 -7.64 -4.36
N GLU A 47 -18.62 -6.63 -4.22
CA GLU A 47 -18.78 -5.51 -3.28
C GLU A 47 -19.10 -5.95 -1.85
N ASP A 48 -18.51 -7.10 -1.44
CA ASP A 48 -18.82 -7.77 -0.17
C ASP A 48 -17.91 -7.32 0.99
N LEU A 49 -17.14 -6.25 0.79
CA LEU A 49 -16.22 -5.65 1.76
C LEU A 49 -15.19 -6.65 2.32
N LYS A 50 -14.85 -7.70 1.59
CA LYS A 50 -13.71 -8.55 1.95
C LYS A 50 -12.44 -7.72 1.88
N PRO A 51 -11.61 -7.72 2.95
CA PRO A 51 -10.49 -6.82 3.06
C PRO A 51 -9.27 -7.33 2.27
N TYR A 52 -9.34 -7.22 0.96
CA TYR A 52 -8.22 -7.52 0.08
C TYR A 52 -7.21 -6.38 0.07
N ILE A 53 -5.94 -6.71 0.25
CA ILE A 53 -4.82 -5.76 0.16
C ILE A 53 -4.01 -6.09 -1.09
N LEU A 54 -3.91 -5.13 -2.00
CA LEU A 54 -3.01 -5.17 -3.15
C LEU A 54 -1.66 -4.56 -2.75
N SER A 55 -0.59 -5.27 -3.05
CA SER A 55 0.80 -4.86 -2.76
C SER A 55 1.74 -5.43 -3.82
N ALA A 56 3.05 -5.36 -3.58
CA ALA A 56 4.07 -5.90 -4.47
C ALA A 56 4.55 -7.29 -4.02
N PHE A 57 4.82 -8.19 -4.98
CA PHE A 57 5.24 -9.55 -4.67
C PHE A 57 6.63 -9.60 -4.02
N HIS A 58 7.54 -8.70 -4.41
CA HIS A 58 8.87 -8.63 -3.80
C HIS A 58 8.83 -8.39 -2.28
N CYS A 59 7.71 -7.93 -1.70
CA CYS A 59 7.54 -7.82 -0.26
C CYS A 59 7.57 -9.18 0.46
N ILE A 60 7.31 -10.26 -0.27
CA ILE A 60 7.34 -11.65 0.24
C ILE A 60 8.29 -12.57 -0.53
N ASP A 61 8.94 -12.05 -1.59
CA ASP A 61 9.93 -12.77 -2.40
C ASP A 61 11.33 -12.47 -1.88
N LEU A 62 11.65 -13.10 -0.78
CA LEU A 62 12.90 -12.89 -0.03
C LEU A 62 13.71 -14.20 -0.03
N ASP A 63 15.00 -14.09 0.24
CA ASP A 63 15.89 -15.26 0.41
C ASP A 63 15.40 -16.24 1.52
N ILE A 64 14.54 -15.74 2.40
CA ILE A 64 13.91 -16.54 3.47
C ILE A 64 12.47 -16.85 3.07
N PRO A 65 12.07 -18.13 2.98
CA PRO A 65 10.70 -18.50 2.62
C PRO A 65 9.67 -17.90 3.58
N VAL A 66 8.69 -17.19 3.04
CA VAL A 66 7.56 -16.65 3.80
C VAL A 66 6.52 -17.74 4.01
N THR A 67 6.24 -18.04 5.26
CA THR A 67 5.29 -19.06 5.70
C THR A 67 3.98 -18.46 6.17
N GLU A 68 2.91 -19.25 6.31
CA GLU A 68 1.66 -18.81 6.95
C GLU A 68 1.89 -18.25 8.36
N LYS A 69 2.86 -18.81 9.10
CA LYS A 69 3.22 -18.29 10.42
C LYS A 69 3.77 -16.86 10.35
N ASN A 70 4.47 -16.51 9.28
CA ASN A 70 4.91 -15.14 9.04
C ASN A 70 3.72 -14.26 8.68
N LEU A 71 2.88 -14.67 7.73
CA LEU A 71 1.68 -13.93 7.29
C LEU A 71 0.73 -13.61 8.45
N ASN A 72 0.60 -14.51 9.43
CA ASN A 72 -0.20 -14.29 10.63
C ASN A 72 0.36 -13.22 11.58
N LYS A 73 1.60 -12.77 11.37
CA LYS A 73 2.25 -11.70 12.15
C LYS A 73 2.37 -10.39 11.39
N TYR A 74 1.98 -10.35 10.11
CA TYR A 74 1.99 -9.12 9.33
C TYR A 74 1.02 -8.14 9.93
N THR A 75 1.44 -6.89 10.09
CA THR A 75 0.62 -5.83 10.67
C THR A 75 0.41 -4.72 9.66
N PHE A 76 -0.82 -4.32 9.49
CA PHE A 76 -1.29 -3.32 8.54
C PHE A 76 -1.71 -2.09 9.34
N TYR A 77 -1.05 -0.94 9.07
CA TYR A 77 -1.27 0.34 9.75
C TYR A 77 -2.06 1.25 8.83
N PHE A 78 -3.31 1.50 9.16
CA PHE A 78 -4.17 2.48 8.47
C PHE A 78 -4.05 3.84 9.16
N HIS A 79 -4.16 4.94 8.40
CA HIS A 79 -4.02 6.32 8.89
C HIS A 79 -2.65 6.60 9.55
N PHE A 80 -1.60 5.91 9.11
CA PHE A 80 -0.25 6.17 9.59
C PHE A 80 0.34 7.36 8.85
N GLU A 81 -0.04 8.56 9.29
CA GLU A 81 0.22 9.83 8.61
C GLU A 81 0.47 10.97 9.61
N HIS A 82 1.06 12.05 9.14
CA HIS A 82 1.07 13.32 9.85
C HIS A 82 -0.30 14.01 9.75
N THR A 83 -0.71 14.74 10.78
CA THR A 83 -1.98 15.49 10.77
C THR A 83 -1.95 16.75 9.90
N GLY A 84 -0.77 17.18 9.49
CA GLY A 84 -0.56 18.35 8.64
C GLY A 84 0.46 18.10 7.55
N CYS A 85 0.74 19.14 6.77
CA CYS A 85 1.71 19.08 5.68
C CYS A 85 3.17 18.95 6.17
N GLU A 86 3.51 19.58 7.27
CA GLU A 86 4.87 19.62 7.77
C GLU A 86 5.29 18.32 8.46
N ASN A 87 6.54 17.90 8.27
CA ASN A 87 7.10 16.69 8.87
C ASN A 87 7.23 16.74 10.40
N ASN A 88 7.08 17.89 11.02
CA ASN A 88 7.05 18.09 12.46
C ASN A 88 5.63 18.22 13.03
N SER A 89 4.60 18.09 12.21
CA SER A 89 3.22 18.06 12.69
C SER A 89 2.94 16.77 13.48
N SER A 90 1.89 16.80 14.29
CA SER A 90 1.48 15.65 15.09
C SER A 90 1.21 14.42 14.20
N ILE A 91 1.32 13.23 14.79
CA ILE A 91 0.97 11.98 14.13
C ILE A 91 -0.51 11.72 14.36
N ALA A 92 -1.22 11.34 13.30
CA ALA A 92 -2.63 10.93 13.39
C ALA A 92 -2.78 9.63 14.20
N SER A 93 -3.95 9.44 14.79
CA SER A 93 -4.28 8.19 15.47
C SER A 93 -4.44 7.08 14.43
N TYR A 94 -3.41 6.27 14.26
CA TYR A 94 -3.47 5.12 13.34
C TYR A 94 -4.23 3.94 13.94
N ARG A 95 -4.63 3.01 13.07
CA ARG A 95 -5.33 1.77 13.39
C ARG A 95 -4.57 0.58 12.83
N THR A 96 -4.61 -0.57 13.51
CA THR A 96 -3.86 -1.75 13.09
C THR A 96 -4.74 -2.98 12.96
N ILE A 97 -4.45 -3.79 11.94
CA ILE A 97 -4.95 -5.15 11.78
C ILE A 97 -3.75 -6.07 11.63
N THR A 98 -3.79 -7.22 12.28
CA THR A 98 -2.70 -8.21 12.22
C THR A 98 -3.20 -9.52 11.63
N GLY A 99 -2.39 -10.08 10.74
CA GLY A 99 -2.59 -11.37 10.10
C GLY A 99 -3.32 -11.27 8.78
N CYS A 100 -2.81 -12.06 7.82
CA CYS A 100 -3.38 -12.19 6.48
C CYS A 100 -3.10 -13.57 5.87
N LYS A 101 -3.72 -13.82 4.73
CA LYS A 101 -3.45 -14.95 3.84
C LYS A 101 -3.02 -14.44 2.47
N LYS A 102 -2.09 -15.12 1.83
CA LYS A 102 -1.79 -14.87 0.42
C LYS A 102 -2.89 -15.50 -0.45
N ILE A 103 -3.49 -14.70 -1.30
CA ILE A 103 -4.53 -15.12 -2.25
C ILE A 103 -3.94 -15.37 -3.63
N ALA A 104 -3.12 -14.43 -4.11
CA ALA A 104 -2.44 -14.51 -5.39
C ALA A 104 -1.12 -13.75 -5.36
N GLY A 105 -0.23 -14.09 -6.27
CA GLY A 105 1.02 -13.36 -6.44
C GLY A 105 1.67 -13.69 -7.76
N ILE A 106 2.26 -12.69 -8.38
CA ILE A 106 3.00 -12.79 -9.64
C ILE A 106 4.38 -12.19 -9.37
N PRO A 107 5.47 -12.97 -9.50
CA PRO A 107 6.82 -12.48 -9.26
C PRO A 107 7.18 -11.27 -10.13
N LEU A 108 8.19 -10.52 -9.70
CA LEU A 108 8.77 -9.43 -10.48
C LEU A 108 9.46 -9.98 -11.74
N ASP A 109 10.25 -11.03 -11.57
CA ASP A 109 10.92 -11.70 -12.68
C ASP A 109 9.91 -12.41 -13.58
N GLY A 110 9.79 -11.91 -14.81
CA GLY A 110 8.84 -12.40 -15.81
C GLY A 110 7.36 -12.06 -15.54
N GLY A 111 7.05 -11.18 -14.57
CA GLY A 111 5.69 -10.84 -14.20
C GLY A 111 5.47 -9.37 -13.84
N SER A 112 4.36 -9.11 -13.14
CA SER A 112 3.91 -7.76 -12.78
C SER A 112 4.26 -7.32 -11.36
N ASP A 113 5.00 -8.13 -10.61
CA ASP A 113 5.28 -7.89 -9.19
C ASP A 113 4.01 -7.70 -8.33
N GLY A 114 2.92 -8.34 -8.70
CA GLY A 114 1.64 -8.18 -8.02
C GLY A 114 1.45 -9.16 -6.87
N LEU A 115 0.95 -8.68 -5.72
CA LEU A 115 0.60 -9.47 -4.55
C LEU A 115 -0.80 -9.13 -4.06
N LEU A 116 -1.66 -10.13 -3.93
CA LEU A 116 -2.97 -9.99 -3.31
C LEU A 116 -3.03 -10.76 -2.00
N LEU A 117 -3.30 -10.05 -0.92
CA LEU A 117 -3.50 -10.58 0.42
C LEU A 117 -4.96 -10.44 0.83
N LEU A 118 -5.44 -11.29 1.73
CA LEU A 118 -6.72 -11.16 2.42
C LEU A 118 -6.44 -11.07 3.92
N LEU A 119 -6.89 -10.02 4.57
CA LEU A 119 -6.78 -9.88 6.03
C LEU A 119 -7.58 -10.98 6.74
N ASN A 120 -7.08 -11.46 7.88
CA ASN A 120 -7.72 -12.53 8.64
C ASN A 120 -8.99 -12.10 9.37
N GLN A 121 -9.26 -10.81 9.42
CA GLN A 121 -10.42 -10.22 10.08
C GLN A 121 -10.98 -9.06 9.27
N THR A 122 -12.27 -8.81 9.40
CA THR A 122 -12.94 -7.65 8.80
C THR A 122 -12.42 -6.36 9.39
N ILE A 123 -12.42 -5.29 8.59
CA ILE A 123 -12.03 -3.97 9.07
C ILE A 123 -13.21 -3.37 9.84
N PRO A 124 -13.02 -2.97 11.11
CA PRO A 124 -14.08 -2.33 11.87
C PRO A 124 -14.54 -1.01 11.23
N GLU A 125 -15.83 -0.72 11.25
CA GLU A 125 -16.41 0.48 10.64
C GLU A 125 -15.75 1.77 11.14
N HIS A 126 -15.42 1.85 12.43
CA HIS A 126 -14.76 3.01 13.03
C HIS A 126 -13.33 3.27 12.54
N TYR A 127 -12.75 2.37 11.71
CA TYR A 127 -11.49 2.65 11.01
C TYR A 127 -11.69 3.60 9.84
N ASN A 128 -12.93 3.81 9.40
CA ASN A 128 -13.24 4.63 8.23
C ASN A 128 -12.40 4.28 7.00
N ALA A 129 -12.14 2.97 6.83
CA ALA A 129 -11.33 2.48 5.72
C ALA A 129 -12.09 2.58 4.40
N TYR A 130 -11.39 2.94 3.34
CA TYR A 130 -11.94 3.05 1.99
C TYR A 130 -11.47 1.89 1.12
N TYR A 131 -12.40 1.20 0.46
CA TYR A 131 -12.11 0.13 -0.47
C TYR A 131 -11.91 0.72 -1.87
N ASN A 132 -10.66 0.91 -2.26
CA ASN A 132 -10.30 1.53 -3.54
C ASN A 132 -10.84 0.69 -4.71
N GLY A 133 -11.23 1.37 -5.77
CA GLY A 133 -11.54 0.75 -7.05
C GLY A 133 -10.28 0.24 -7.76
N TRP A 134 -10.49 -0.45 -8.86
CA TRP A 134 -9.41 -0.93 -9.75
C TRP A 134 -9.86 -0.88 -11.20
N ASP A 135 -8.90 -0.69 -12.09
CA ASP A 135 -9.11 -0.71 -13.53
C ASP A 135 -8.17 -1.73 -14.17
N ARG A 136 -8.69 -2.62 -14.99
CA ARG A 136 -7.94 -3.61 -15.78
C ARG A 136 -7.99 -3.34 -17.27
N SER A 137 -8.45 -2.18 -17.69
CA SER A 137 -8.38 -1.77 -19.09
C SER A 137 -6.93 -1.60 -19.52
N ASN A 138 -6.70 -1.61 -20.83
CA ASN A 138 -5.38 -1.29 -21.40
C ASN A 138 -5.21 0.21 -21.69
N THR A 139 -6.10 1.05 -21.16
CA THR A 139 -6.03 2.51 -21.34
C THR A 139 -5.03 3.09 -20.35
N ALA A 140 -3.96 3.69 -20.86
CA ALA A 140 -2.95 4.32 -20.02
C ALA A 140 -3.51 5.55 -19.32
N ALA A 141 -3.30 5.66 -18.00
CA ALA A 141 -3.66 6.84 -17.23
C ALA A 141 -2.90 8.07 -17.75
N GLN A 142 -3.61 9.16 -17.92
CA GLN A 142 -3.04 10.42 -18.43
C GLN A 142 -2.35 11.24 -17.34
N SER A 143 -2.86 11.12 -16.11
CA SER A 143 -2.35 11.73 -14.90
C SER A 143 -2.83 10.92 -13.69
N GLY A 144 -2.29 11.19 -12.52
CA GLY A 144 -2.74 10.55 -11.29
C GLY A 144 -1.80 10.80 -10.12
N VAL A 145 -2.05 10.05 -9.06
CA VAL A 145 -1.25 10.10 -7.84
C VAL A 145 -0.87 8.69 -7.38
N GLY A 146 0.25 8.58 -6.68
CA GLY A 146 0.61 7.42 -5.88
C GLY A 146 0.60 7.79 -4.41
N ILE A 147 -0.20 7.07 -3.60
CA ILE A 147 -0.23 7.22 -2.15
C ILE A 147 0.45 6.01 -1.54
N HIS A 148 1.47 6.23 -0.70
CA HIS A 148 2.34 5.16 -0.24
C HIS A 148 3.13 5.54 1.02
N HIS A 149 3.89 4.60 1.55
CA HIS A 149 4.77 4.75 2.71
C HIS A 149 6.24 4.53 2.31
N PRO A 150 6.90 5.49 1.67
CA PRO A 150 8.23 5.32 1.14
C PRO A 150 9.25 5.13 2.27
N SER A 151 10.10 4.09 2.15
CA SER A 151 11.11 3.75 3.16
C SER A 151 10.56 3.60 4.59
N GLY A 152 9.29 3.21 4.71
CA GLY A 152 8.63 3.07 6.01
C GLY A 152 8.24 4.38 6.70
N ASP A 153 8.26 5.48 5.97
CA ASP A 153 7.83 6.79 6.50
C ASP A 153 6.30 6.89 6.60
N TYR A 154 5.83 7.97 7.22
CA TYR A 154 4.42 8.35 7.23
C TYR A 154 3.90 8.49 5.80
N MET A 155 2.58 8.38 5.64
CA MET A 155 1.92 8.41 4.35
C MET A 155 2.30 9.64 3.52
N LYS A 156 2.72 9.39 2.29
CA LYS A 156 3.14 10.41 1.32
C LYS A 156 2.31 10.29 0.06
N ILE A 157 2.32 11.37 -0.71
CA ILE A 157 1.72 11.44 -2.04
C ILE A 157 2.76 11.87 -3.06
N SER A 158 2.72 11.25 -4.22
CA SER A 158 3.45 11.68 -5.42
C SER A 158 2.48 11.83 -6.58
N THR A 159 2.69 12.85 -7.40
CA THR A 159 1.82 13.19 -8.53
C THR A 159 2.52 12.96 -9.85
N PHE A 160 1.79 12.58 -10.87
CA PHE A 160 2.27 12.55 -12.24
C PHE A 160 1.24 13.19 -13.20
N ASN A 161 1.75 13.87 -14.20
CA ASN A 161 0.95 14.60 -15.19
C ASN A 161 1.33 14.24 -16.64
N LYS A 162 2.00 13.11 -16.82
CA LYS A 162 2.35 12.56 -18.14
C LYS A 162 1.71 11.19 -18.29
N VAL A 163 1.37 10.84 -19.52
CA VAL A 163 0.78 9.54 -19.85
C VAL A 163 1.65 8.42 -19.31
N ALA A 164 1.04 7.51 -18.53
CA ALA A 164 1.70 6.32 -18.03
C ALA A 164 2.19 5.46 -19.21
N ARG A 165 3.37 4.86 -19.08
CA ARG A 165 3.98 4.00 -20.11
C ARG A 165 4.41 2.69 -19.48
N THR A 166 4.32 1.62 -20.24
CA THR A 166 5.00 0.37 -19.88
C THR A 166 6.49 0.60 -19.86
N SER A 167 7.13 0.15 -18.80
CA SER A 167 8.58 0.21 -18.63
C SER A 167 9.07 -1.08 -17.99
N THR A 168 10.36 -1.35 -18.10
CA THR A 168 11.05 -2.39 -17.35
C THR A 168 11.75 -1.75 -16.17
N TRP A 169 11.72 -2.41 -15.03
CA TRP A 169 12.36 -1.89 -13.81
C TRP A 169 13.90 -1.94 -13.91
N TYR A 170 14.43 -2.85 -14.67
CA TYR A 170 15.87 -2.96 -14.91
C TYR A 170 16.32 -2.13 -16.09
N GLY A 171 16.01 -0.87 -16.12
CA GLY A 171 16.83 0.14 -16.77
C GLY A 171 18.13 0.39 -16.03
N ILE A 172 18.62 -0.62 -15.35
CA ILE A 172 20.00 -0.72 -14.89
C ILE A 172 20.69 -1.59 -15.93
N ASP A 173 20.82 -1.06 -17.10
CA ASP A 173 21.79 -1.49 -18.08
C ASP A 173 22.81 -0.37 -18.22
#